data_2dc1dba30e7587a290c6fca4725c6f89
#
_entry.id   2dc1dba30e7587a290c6fca4725c6f89
#
_cell.length_a   1.000
_cell.length_b   1.000
_cell.length_c   1.000
_cell.angle_alpha   90.00
_cell.angle_beta   90.00
_cell.angle_gamma   90.00
#
_symmetry.space_group_name_H-M   'P 1'
#
loop_
_entity.id
_entity.type
_entity.pdbx_description
1 polymer ?
#
loop_
_entity_poly.entity_id
_entity_poly.type
_entity_poly.pdbx_seq_one_letter_code
_entity_poly.pdbx_strand_id
1 'polypeptide(L)'
;MPERSSNESDADYLDSGGSRLGTILLPITLVVAIVAAALSGWLLIRVMQGGTPNSPNYSGAQRADAKTKICAATDVVRKGVSLNTNLQPAGGPEDVTGSLAVAANARIALYNGGQYLLARLDPATPPELADAVKKFGNLLMDIGAGATAGQQNSEPEQTARLKDADAANTTITDLCK
;
A
#
# COMPACT_ATOMS: atom_id res chain seq x y z
N MET A 1 -3.40 60.88 -40.76
CA MET A 1 -2.53 61.18 -41.94
C MET A 1 -1.08 61.21 -41.48
N PRO A 2 -0.13 60.66 -42.15
CA PRO A 2 -0.08 59.59 -43.16
C PRO A 2 0.64 58.34 -42.66
N GLU A 3 0.36 57.20 -43.14
CA GLU A 3 0.86 56.46 -44.36
C GLU A 3 2.28 55.94 -44.35
N ARG A 4 2.33 54.64 -44.69
CA ARG A 4 3.34 53.93 -45.46
C ARG A 4 4.54 53.41 -44.66
N SER A 5 5.05 52.20 -44.87
CA SER A 5 5.17 51.39 -46.10
C SER A 5 5.70 50.02 -45.73
N SER A 6 5.09 49.03 -46.31
CA SER A 6 5.72 47.80 -46.84
C SER A 6 7.23 47.67 -46.66
N ASN A 7 7.67 46.51 -46.14
CA ASN A 7 8.67 45.77 -46.91
C ASN A 7 8.44 44.24 -46.74
N GLU A 8 7.99 43.73 -47.79
CA GLU A 8 8.15 42.41 -48.35
C GLU A 8 9.64 42.12 -48.54
N SER A 9 10.05 40.98 -48.09
CA SER A 9 11.26 40.22 -48.42
C SER A 9 11.91 39.67 -47.20
N ASP A 10 11.66 38.42 -46.93
CA ASP A 10 12.65 37.39 -46.66
C ASP A 10 11.99 36.03 -46.45
N ALA A 11 11.32 35.59 -47.49
CA ALA A 11 11.00 34.20 -47.68
C ALA A 11 12.11 33.56 -48.56
N ASP A 12 13.30 33.38 -47.97
CA ASP A 12 14.29 32.56 -48.65
C ASP A 12 15.47 32.16 -47.74
N TYR A 13 15.21 31.36 -46.70
CA TYR A 13 16.29 30.72 -45.96
C TYR A 13 15.87 29.40 -45.31
N LEU A 14 15.15 28.56 -46.02
CA LEU A 14 14.91 27.18 -45.58
C LEU A 14 15.02 26.21 -46.72
N ASP A 15 16.11 26.25 -47.40
CA ASP A 15 16.54 25.10 -48.21
C ASP A 15 18.06 25.06 -48.22
N SER A 16 18.62 24.08 -47.56
CA SER A 16 19.90 23.45 -47.77
C SER A 16 20.53 22.96 -46.46
N GLY A 17 19.97 21.90 -45.92
CA GLY A 17 20.56 21.16 -44.82
C GLY A 17 19.93 19.79 -44.70
N GLY A 18 19.70 19.12 -45.80
CA GLY A 18 19.33 17.71 -45.86
C GLY A 18 20.34 16.87 -45.08
N SER A 19 20.14 16.82 -43.78
CA SER A 19 21.08 16.28 -42.84
C SER A 19 21.16 14.76 -43.00
N ARG A 20 22.34 14.27 -43.37
CA ARG A 20 22.72 12.85 -43.27
C ARG A 20 22.46 12.28 -41.85
N LEU A 21 22.20 13.13 -40.84
CA LEU A 21 21.74 12.75 -39.52
C LEU A 21 20.34 12.14 -39.54
N GLY A 22 19.40 12.64 -40.35
CA GLY A 22 18.05 12.10 -40.48
C GLY A 22 18.00 10.67 -40.97
N THR A 23 18.91 10.30 -41.86
CA THR A 23 18.98 8.97 -42.44
C THR A 23 19.53 7.91 -41.49
N ILE A 24 20.30 8.30 -40.46
CA ILE A 24 20.86 7.40 -39.45
C ILE A 24 19.93 7.32 -38.23
N LEU A 25 19.25 8.40 -37.88
CA LEU A 25 18.34 8.41 -36.71
C LEU A 25 17.05 7.62 -36.95
N LEU A 26 16.52 7.62 -38.17
CA LEU A 26 15.31 6.88 -38.52
C LEU A 26 15.38 5.36 -38.26
N PRO A 27 16.42 4.63 -38.67
CA PRO A 27 16.51 3.20 -38.36
C PRO A 27 16.78 2.94 -36.88
N ILE A 28 17.46 3.83 -36.16
CA ILE A 28 17.71 3.67 -34.72
C ILE A 28 16.41 3.82 -33.93
N THR A 29 15.58 4.81 -34.24
CA THR A 29 14.26 5.00 -33.57
C THR A 29 13.31 3.84 -33.86
N LEU A 30 13.36 3.28 -35.07
CA LEU A 30 12.54 2.12 -35.44
C LEU A 30 12.95 0.88 -34.64
N VAL A 31 14.23 0.62 -34.50
CA VAL A 31 14.77 -0.52 -33.72
C VAL A 31 14.39 -0.38 -32.24
N VAL A 32 14.54 0.80 -31.64
CA VAL A 32 14.16 1.06 -30.24
C VAL A 32 12.65 0.87 -30.04
N ALA A 33 11.82 1.31 -30.98
CA ALA A 33 10.37 1.13 -30.90
C ALA A 33 9.97 -0.36 -31.00
N ILE A 34 10.63 -1.14 -31.84
CA ILE A 34 10.36 -2.59 -31.97
C ILE A 34 10.78 -3.32 -30.69
N VAL A 35 11.94 -3.00 -30.12
CA VAL A 35 12.43 -3.60 -28.87
C VAL A 35 11.50 -3.23 -27.70
N ALA A 36 11.07 -1.99 -27.61
CA ALA A 36 10.11 -1.54 -26.59
C ALA A 36 8.75 -2.24 -26.73
N ALA A 37 8.24 -2.39 -27.96
CA ALA A 37 7.01 -3.12 -28.22
C ALA A 37 7.12 -4.61 -27.89
N ALA A 38 8.25 -5.24 -28.20
CA ALA A 38 8.52 -6.65 -27.88
C ALA A 38 8.58 -6.88 -26.36
N LEU A 39 9.26 -5.99 -25.63
CA LEU A 39 9.36 -6.06 -24.16
C LEU A 39 8.00 -5.82 -23.50
N SER A 40 7.22 -4.86 -24.00
CA SER A 40 5.87 -4.58 -23.51
C SER A 40 4.91 -5.73 -23.80
N GLY A 41 4.99 -6.31 -25.00
CA GLY A 41 4.19 -7.49 -25.39
C GLY A 41 4.55 -8.72 -24.55
N TRP A 42 5.85 -8.93 -24.30
CA TRP A 42 6.31 -10.05 -23.45
C TRP A 42 5.83 -9.91 -21.99
N LEU A 43 5.88 -8.69 -21.41
CA LEU A 43 5.36 -8.39 -20.08
C LEU A 43 3.84 -8.61 -20.01
N LEU A 44 3.10 -8.15 -21.02
CA LEU A 44 1.64 -8.36 -21.10
C LEU A 44 1.28 -9.83 -21.22
N ILE A 45 2.00 -10.60 -22.03
CA ILE A 45 1.81 -12.06 -22.16
C ILE A 45 2.11 -12.76 -20.83
N ARG A 46 3.15 -12.34 -20.10
CA ARG A 46 3.47 -12.86 -18.75
C ARG A 46 2.36 -12.59 -17.75
N VAL A 47 1.76 -11.40 -17.77
CA VAL A 47 0.64 -11.02 -16.90
C VAL A 47 -0.64 -11.76 -17.31
N MET A 48 -0.92 -11.90 -18.62
CA MET A 48 -2.13 -12.58 -19.12
C MET A 48 -2.07 -14.11 -19.01
N GLN A 49 -0.89 -14.71 -19.09
CA GLN A 49 -0.74 -16.17 -18.96
C GLN A 49 -0.88 -16.65 -17.52
N GLY A 50 -1.25 -15.76 -16.57
CA GLY A 50 -1.53 -16.17 -15.19
C GLY A 50 -0.40 -16.97 -14.54
N GLY A 51 0.82 -16.84 -15.06
CA GLY A 51 1.99 -17.34 -14.39
C GLY A 51 2.13 -16.57 -13.09
N THR A 52 1.48 -17.05 -12.03
CA THR A 52 1.95 -16.76 -10.69
C THR A 52 3.46 -16.97 -10.75
N PRO A 53 4.28 -15.94 -10.46
CA PRO A 53 5.72 -16.17 -10.30
C PRO A 53 5.80 -17.34 -9.35
N ASN A 54 6.53 -18.40 -9.73
CA ASN A 54 6.70 -19.63 -8.95
C ASN A 54 6.64 -19.25 -7.48
N SER A 55 5.51 -19.59 -6.82
CA SER A 55 5.42 -19.37 -5.39
C SER A 55 6.60 -20.14 -4.83
N PRO A 56 7.57 -19.49 -4.17
CA PRO A 56 8.76 -20.18 -3.69
C PRO A 56 8.27 -21.39 -2.91
N ASN A 57 8.76 -22.59 -3.26
CA ASN A 57 8.37 -23.82 -2.57
C ASN A 57 9.00 -23.79 -1.18
N TYR A 58 8.30 -23.17 -0.24
CA TYR A 58 8.72 -23.15 1.16
C TYR A 58 8.57 -24.55 1.77
N SER A 59 9.61 -25.00 2.47
CA SER A 59 9.57 -26.25 3.22
C SER A 59 8.54 -26.20 4.36
N GLY A 60 8.11 -27.34 4.86
CA GLY A 60 7.23 -27.40 6.03
C GLY A 60 7.82 -26.68 7.25
N ALA A 61 9.15 -26.80 7.46
CA ALA A 61 9.85 -26.09 8.54
C ALA A 61 9.82 -24.58 8.40
N GLN A 62 10.01 -24.05 7.17
CA GLN A 62 9.92 -22.62 6.91
C GLN A 62 8.50 -22.07 7.17
N ARG A 63 7.47 -22.82 6.75
CA ARG A 63 6.07 -22.44 7.00
C ARG A 63 5.73 -22.47 8.49
N ALA A 64 6.22 -23.46 9.24
CA ALA A 64 6.01 -23.55 10.68
C ALA A 64 6.70 -22.42 11.44
N ASP A 65 7.94 -22.07 11.06
CA ASP A 65 8.68 -20.96 11.63
C ASP A 65 7.98 -19.60 11.35
N ALA A 66 7.58 -19.38 10.10
CA ALA A 66 6.83 -18.18 9.70
C ALA A 66 5.49 -18.06 10.46
N LYS A 67 4.73 -19.17 10.61
CA LYS A 67 3.51 -19.21 11.42
C LYS A 67 3.82 -18.81 12.86
N THR A 68 4.81 -19.41 13.51
CA THR A 68 5.17 -19.12 14.90
C THR A 68 5.52 -17.65 15.09
N LYS A 69 6.30 -17.06 14.18
CA LYS A 69 6.72 -15.65 14.24
C LYS A 69 5.54 -14.70 14.10
N ILE A 70 4.65 -14.94 13.13
CA ILE A 70 3.52 -14.03 12.90
C ILE A 70 2.46 -14.16 13.99
N CYS A 71 2.25 -15.36 14.56
CA CYS A 71 1.36 -15.54 15.71
C CYS A 71 1.88 -14.78 16.94
N ALA A 72 3.17 -14.89 17.24
CA ALA A 72 3.79 -14.12 18.32
C ALA A 72 3.69 -12.60 18.08
N ALA A 73 3.90 -12.13 16.84
CA ALA A 73 3.72 -10.73 16.48
C ALA A 73 2.26 -10.27 16.68
N THR A 74 1.30 -11.12 16.35
CA THR A 74 -0.14 -10.82 16.55
C THR A 74 -0.48 -10.68 18.02
N ASP A 75 0.08 -11.51 18.89
CA ASP A 75 -0.15 -11.42 20.34
C ASP A 75 0.40 -10.11 20.92
N VAL A 76 1.56 -9.65 20.45
CA VAL A 76 2.11 -8.34 20.84
C VAL A 76 1.15 -7.22 20.43
N VAL A 77 0.65 -7.26 19.20
CA VAL A 77 -0.28 -6.22 18.68
C VAL A 77 -1.59 -6.24 19.46
N ARG A 78 -2.19 -7.41 19.68
CA ARG A 78 -3.42 -7.56 20.49
C ARG A 78 -3.26 -6.92 21.86
N LYS A 79 -2.16 -7.25 22.54
CA LYS A 79 -1.87 -6.68 23.87
C LYS A 79 -1.70 -5.17 23.79
N GLY A 80 -0.94 -4.67 22.82
CA GLY A 80 -0.72 -3.23 22.65
C GLY A 80 -2.02 -2.47 22.35
N VAL A 81 -2.83 -2.97 21.42
CA VAL A 81 -4.14 -2.37 21.08
C VAL A 81 -5.06 -2.42 22.30
N SER A 82 -5.24 -3.60 22.94
CA SER A 82 -6.12 -3.74 24.10
C SER A 82 -5.74 -2.82 25.25
N LEU A 83 -4.45 -2.71 25.58
CA LEU A 83 -3.98 -1.81 26.63
C LEU A 83 -4.32 -0.35 26.32
N ASN A 84 -4.10 0.11 25.10
CA ASN A 84 -4.22 1.52 24.75
C ASN A 84 -5.67 1.94 24.43
N THR A 85 -6.52 1.03 23.95
CA THR A 85 -7.93 1.32 23.68
C THR A 85 -8.81 1.25 24.94
N ASN A 86 -8.33 0.64 26.03
CA ASN A 86 -9.03 0.54 27.30
C ASN A 86 -8.46 1.47 28.39
N LEU A 87 -7.49 2.32 28.06
CA LEU A 87 -6.98 3.33 28.99
C LEU A 87 -8.08 4.32 29.40
N GLN A 88 -8.01 4.75 30.66
CA GLN A 88 -8.84 5.84 31.18
C GLN A 88 -7.95 7.02 31.54
N PRO A 89 -8.43 8.27 31.41
CA PRO A 89 -7.70 9.45 31.87
C PRO A 89 -7.43 9.36 33.36
N ALA A 90 -6.21 9.69 33.78
CA ALA A 90 -5.80 9.62 35.19
C ALA A 90 -6.63 10.56 36.10
N GLY A 91 -7.03 11.73 35.58
CA GLY A 91 -7.89 12.70 36.25
C GLY A 91 -9.39 12.41 36.14
N GLY A 92 -9.78 11.26 35.58
CA GLY A 92 -11.20 10.88 35.40
C GLY A 92 -11.89 11.53 34.20
N PRO A 93 -13.23 11.45 34.10
CA PRO A 93 -13.98 11.89 32.91
C PRO A 93 -13.87 13.40 32.62
N GLU A 94 -13.59 14.21 33.60
CA GLU A 94 -13.46 15.68 33.48
C GLU A 94 -12.03 16.09 33.00
N ASP A 95 -11.10 15.18 32.95
CA ASP A 95 -9.73 15.43 32.47
C ASP A 95 -9.69 15.45 30.94
N VAL A 96 -9.94 16.61 30.36
CA VAL A 96 -9.94 16.81 28.90
C VAL A 96 -8.57 16.49 28.30
N THR A 97 -7.47 16.93 28.93
CA THR A 97 -6.11 16.68 28.44
C THR A 97 -5.75 15.19 28.49
N GLY A 98 -6.07 14.53 29.59
CA GLY A 98 -5.89 13.08 29.71
C GLY A 98 -6.73 12.31 28.71
N SER A 99 -7.97 12.72 28.47
CA SER A 99 -8.85 12.11 27.46
C SER A 99 -8.29 12.22 26.04
N LEU A 100 -7.73 13.38 25.69
CA LEU A 100 -7.06 13.56 24.40
C LEU A 100 -5.80 12.69 24.28
N ALA A 101 -5.01 12.58 25.36
CA ALA A 101 -3.81 11.75 25.39
C ALA A 101 -4.16 10.26 25.23
N VAL A 102 -5.17 9.77 25.93
CA VAL A 102 -5.66 8.38 25.80
C VAL A 102 -6.15 8.11 24.38
N ALA A 103 -6.94 9.02 23.80
CA ALA A 103 -7.41 8.90 22.43
C ALA A 103 -6.27 8.88 21.41
N ALA A 104 -5.23 9.70 21.61
CA ALA A 104 -4.04 9.71 20.77
C ALA A 104 -3.28 8.37 20.86
N ASN A 105 -3.07 7.85 22.07
CA ASN A 105 -2.42 6.56 22.29
C ASN A 105 -3.19 5.41 21.62
N ALA A 106 -4.50 5.40 21.70
CA ALA A 106 -5.33 4.39 21.04
C ALA A 106 -5.15 4.41 19.51
N ARG A 107 -5.16 5.60 18.89
CA ARG A 107 -4.93 5.76 17.45
C ARG A 107 -3.54 5.30 17.03
N ILE A 108 -2.51 5.65 17.81
CA ILE A 108 -1.13 5.23 17.60
C ILE A 108 -1.01 3.70 17.71
N ALA A 109 -1.62 3.08 18.71
CA ALA A 109 -1.58 1.64 18.91
C ALA A 109 -2.23 0.88 17.75
N LEU A 110 -3.37 1.36 17.26
CA LEU A 110 -4.06 0.79 16.12
C LEU A 110 -3.21 0.89 14.85
N TYR A 111 -2.76 2.08 14.50
CA TYR A 111 -1.98 2.30 13.28
C TYR A 111 -0.65 1.55 13.31
N ASN A 112 0.13 1.70 14.38
CA ASN A 112 1.43 1.01 14.52
C ASN A 112 1.27 -0.50 14.62
N GLY A 113 0.20 -0.99 15.25
CA GLY A 113 -0.11 -2.42 15.32
C GLY A 113 -0.35 -3.01 13.93
N GLY A 114 -1.13 -2.33 13.10
CA GLY A 114 -1.36 -2.74 11.70
C GLY A 114 -0.05 -2.76 10.90
N GLN A 115 0.72 -1.68 10.94
CA GLN A 115 2.02 -1.60 10.26
C GLN A 115 3.00 -2.67 10.74
N TYR A 116 3.05 -2.93 12.05
CA TYR A 116 3.92 -3.94 12.63
C TYR A 116 3.62 -5.34 12.09
N LEU A 117 2.34 -5.71 11.97
CA LEU A 117 1.93 -7.01 11.43
C LEU A 117 2.34 -7.15 9.97
N LEU A 118 2.04 -6.14 9.14
CA LEU A 118 2.36 -6.17 7.71
C LEU A 118 3.87 -6.25 7.46
N ALA A 119 4.68 -5.52 8.25
CA ALA A 119 6.13 -5.53 8.14
C ALA A 119 6.77 -6.87 8.58
N ARG A 120 6.05 -7.71 9.33
CA ARG A 120 6.54 -9.01 9.82
C ARG A 120 5.94 -10.21 9.12
N LEU A 121 5.10 -9.96 8.13
CA LEU A 121 4.48 -11.04 7.36
C LEU A 121 5.51 -11.66 6.42
N ASP A 122 5.98 -12.85 6.78
CA ASP A 122 6.93 -13.62 5.98
C ASP A 122 6.22 -14.24 4.76
N PRO A 123 6.83 -14.22 3.58
CA PRO A 123 6.29 -14.89 2.39
C PRO A 123 6.03 -16.39 2.57
N ALA A 124 6.71 -17.06 3.51
CA ALA A 124 6.49 -18.46 3.85
C ALA A 124 5.26 -18.68 4.78
N THR A 125 4.64 -17.62 5.29
CA THR A 125 3.43 -17.75 6.12
C THR A 125 2.35 -18.51 5.36
N PRO A 126 1.65 -19.49 6.00
CA PRO A 126 0.54 -20.18 5.36
C PRO A 126 -0.47 -19.19 4.78
N PRO A 127 -0.94 -19.38 3.53
CA PRO A 127 -1.71 -18.36 2.80
C PRO A 127 -2.94 -17.85 3.57
N GLU A 128 -3.73 -18.75 4.15
CA GLU A 128 -4.93 -18.40 4.90
C GLU A 128 -4.61 -17.51 6.12
N LEU A 129 -3.55 -17.85 6.85
CA LEU A 129 -3.07 -17.03 7.97
C LEU A 129 -2.52 -15.67 7.48
N ALA A 130 -1.78 -15.69 6.37
CA ALA A 130 -1.26 -14.45 5.78
C ALA A 130 -2.38 -13.48 5.38
N ASP A 131 -3.44 -13.99 4.78
CA ASP A 131 -4.59 -13.18 4.36
C ASP A 131 -5.39 -12.65 5.55
N ALA A 132 -5.60 -13.47 6.60
CA ALA A 132 -6.24 -13.05 7.83
C ALA A 132 -5.42 -11.94 8.54
N VAL A 133 -4.09 -12.08 8.60
CA VAL A 133 -3.18 -11.08 9.20
C VAL A 133 -3.17 -9.78 8.39
N LYS A 134 -3.13 -9.85 7.05
CA LYS A 134 -3.25 -8.67 6.19
C LYS A 134 -4.56 -7.93 6.40
N LYS A 135 -5.68 -8.68 6.42
CA LYS A 135 -7.00 -8.11 6.66
C LYS A 135 -7.06 -7.41 8.01
N PHE A 136 -6.61 -8.08 9.07
CA PHE A 136 -6.58 -7.53 10.41
C PHE A 136 -5.70 -6.27 10.51
N GLY A 137 -4.47 -6.32 10.00
CA GLY A 137 -3.55 -5.19 10.01
C GLY A 137 -4.09 -3.96 9.28
N ASN A 138 -4.69 -4.15 8.10
CA ASN A 138 -5.32 -3.06 7.36
C ASN A 138 -6.52 -2.48 8.11
N LEU A 139 -7.38 -3.31 8.68
CA LEU A 139 -8.53 -2.85 9.47
C LEU A 139 -8.10 -2.04 10.70
N LEU A 140 -7.04 -2.45 11.41
CA LEU A 140 -6.49 -1.66 12.51
C LEU A 140 -6.05 -0.26 12.05
N MET A 141 -5.38 -0.17 10.90
CA MET A 141 -4.96 1.12 10.33
C MET A 141 -6.16 1.97 9.91
N ASP A 142 -7.15 1.37 9.26
CA ASP A 142 -8.35 2.07 8.81
C ASP A 142 -9.18 2.61 9.99
N ILE A 143 -9.31 1.81 11.07
CA ILE A 143 -9.96 2.25 12.32
C ILE A 143 -9.20 3.43 12.92
N GLY A 144 -7.87 3.33 13.01
CA GLY A 144 -7.02 4.40 13.53
C GLY A 144 -7.09 5.68 12.69
N ALA A 145 -7.07 5.54 11.36
CA ALA A 145 -7.18 6.65 10.42
C ALA A 145 -8.57 7.32 10.52
N GLY A 146 -9.65 6.54 10.52
CA GLY A 146 -11.01 7.04 10.71
C GLY A 146 -11.18 7.81 12.02
N ALA A 147 -10.70 7.26 13.13
CA ALA A 147 -10.71 7.92 14.43
C ALA A 147 -9.86 9.21 14.45
N THR A 148 -8.78 9.27 13.67
CA THR A 148 -7.97 10.49 13.51
C THR A 148 -8.72 11.55 12.69
N ALA A 149 -9.50 11.12 11.70
CA ALA A 149 -10.39 11.99 10.92
C ALA A 149 -11.66 12.44 11.67
N GLY A 150 -11.84 12.00 12.92
CA GLY A 150 -12.97 12.38 13.76
C GLY A 150 -14.17 11.42 13.70
N GLN A 151 -14.06 10.30 13.00
CA GLN A 151 -15.12 9.29 12.97
C GLN A 151 -15.30 8.68 14.36
N GLN A 152 -16.56 8.56 14.78
CA GLN A 152 -16.92 7.93 16.05
C GLN A 152 -17.14 6.43 15.86
N ASN A 153 -16.89 5.64 16.91
CA ASN A 153 -17.10 4.20 16.87
C ASN A 153 -18.57 3.80 16.62
N SER A 154 -19.50 4.69 16.93
CA SER A 154 -20.94 4.51 16.69
C SER A 154 -21.37 4.76 15.25
N GLU A 155 -20.53 5.36 14.41
CA GLU A 155 -20.83 5.55 13.01
C GLU A 155 -20.86 4.20 12.27
N PRO A 156 -21.82 4.00 11.34
CA PRO A 156 -22.03 2.69 10.70
C PRO A 156 -20.78 2.10 10.07
N GLU A 157 -20.00 2.93 9.40
CA GLU A 157 -18.77 2.50 8.71
C GLU A 157 -17.68 2.09 9.71
N GLN A 158 -17.48 2.86 10.78
CA GLN A 158 -16.50 2.54 11.81
C GLN A 158 -16.93 1.30 12.61
N THR A 159 -18.22 1.16 12.93
CA THR A 159 -18.78 -0.04 13.54
C THR A 159 -18.54 -1.29 12.69
N ALA A 160 -18.73 -1.19 11.38
CA ALA A 160 -18.47 -2.30 10.47
C ALA A 160 -16.98 -2.70 10.47
N ARG A 161 -16.06 -1.72 10.42
CA ARG A 161 -14.60 -1.99 10.50
C ARG A 161 -14.21 -2.68 11.81
N LEU A 162 -14.76 -2.23 12.94
CA LEU A 162 -14.52 -2.85 14.25
C LEU A 162 -14.97 -4.32 14.26
N LYS A 163 -16.18 -4.60 13.76
CA LYS A 163 -16.71 -5.97 13.65
C LYS A 163 -15.83 -6.84 12.74
N ASP A 164 -15.40 -6.31 11.61
CA ASP A 164 -14.55 -7.04 10.68
C ASP A 164 -13.17 -7.30 11.26
N ALA A 165 -12.62 -6.38 12.06
CA ALA A 165 -11.36 -6.56 12.77
C ALA A 165 -11.47 -7.68 13.82
N ASP A 166 -12.58 -7.74 14.58
CA ASP A 166 -12.84 -8.83 15.53
C ASP A 166 -12.94 -10.18 14.83
N ALA A 167 -13.63 -10.25 13.69
CA ALA A 167 -13.75 -11.48 12.91
C ALA A 167 -12.38 -11.96 12.39
N ALA A 168 -11.57 -11.03 11.84
CA ALA A 168 -10.22 -11.36 11.37
C ALA A 168 -9.31 -11.79 12.53
N ASN A 169 -9.40 -11.12 13.68
CA ASN A 169 -8.68 -11.49 14.90
C ASN A 169 -9.03 -12.89 15.40
N THR A 170 -10.32 -13.26 15.36
CA THR A 170 -10.80 -14.61 15.71
C THR A 170 -10.21 -15.65 14.76
N THR A 171 -10.26 -15.39 13.45
CA THR A 171 -9.66 -16.27 12.44
C THR A 171 -8.18 -16.52 12.70
N ILE A 172 -7.40 -15.46 12.98
CA ILE A 172 -5.98 -15.59 13.31
C ILE A 172 -5.79 -16.43 14.57
N THR A 173 -6.63 -16.24 15.60
CA THR A 173 -6.57 -17.02 16.84
C THR A 173 -6.73 -18.51 16.58
N ASP A 174 -7.67 -18.89 15.73
CA ASP A 174 -7.91 -20.29 15.39
C ASP A 174 -6.79 -20.89 14.54
N LEU A 175 -6.25 -20.12 13.60
CA LEU A 175 -5.14 -20.54 12.76
C LEU A 175 -3.80 -20.62 13.52
N CYS A 176 -3.66 -19.94 14.65
CA CYS A 176 -2.45 -19.93 15.48
C CYS A 176 -2.45 -21.07 16.54
N LYS A 177 -3.54 -21.78 16.73
CA LYS A 177 -3.61 -23.01 17.54
C LYS A 177 -2.90 -24.14 16.80
#